data_f8c70b317293f1ad2734b0436e7db6ee
#
_entry.id   f8c70b317293f1ad2734b0436e7db6ee
#
_cell.length_a   1.000
_cell.length_b   1.000
_cell.length_c   1.000
_cell.angle_alpha   90.00
_cell.angle_beta   90.00
_cell.angle_gamma   90.00
#
_symmetry.space_group_name_H-M   'P 1'
#
loop_
_entity.id
_entity.type
_entity.pdbx_description
1 polymer ?
#
loop_
_entity_poly.entity_id
_entity_poly.type
_entity_poly.pdbx_seq_one_letter_code
_entity_poly.pdbx_strand_id
1 'polypeptide(L)'
;MIVRIHSFFAVASVVLTMFLLSGCTTTKKTDTSRTATEQLLLSTAADRALQSANLWLFANRKVFLDAAYFDSYDSKYVIGTIRDALSRAGAMMEDSASNSDIIIEARSGALAIDSSDTLFGIPAFAAPVPLAGSLQIPEVAFYKAERQQSIAKIALLAFARGSREHIYSSGSLDGQSNDRRYRFLFVAWIRTDLPEKQTSEKKMDHYQTWFPQYDVLNMPATNQITTNAPVMAPINTSTNGMRPVETP
;
A
#
# COMPACT_ATOMS: atom_id res chain seq x y z
N MET A 1 42.23 40.74 31.99
CA MET A 1 42.51 39.43 31.38
C MET A 1 41.67 38.31 32.00
N ILE A 2 41.48 38.31 33.31
CA ILE A 2 40.71 37.29 34.09
C ILE A 2 39.22 37.22 33.72
N VAL A 3 38.53 38.35 33.50
CA VAL A 3 37.12 38.42 33.17
C VAL A 3 36.79 37.72 31.82
N ARG A 4 37.67 37.80 30.83
CA ARG A 4 37.45 37.12 29.53
C ARG A 4 37.57 35.60 29.60
N ILE A 5 38.35 35.07 30.54
CA ILE A 5 38.52 33.64 30.74
C ILE A 5 37.24 33.04 31.35
N HIS A 6 36.64 33.72 32.34
CA HIS A 6 35.34 33.24 32.93
C HIS A 6 34.18 33.25 31.95
N SER A 7 34.11 34.25 31.06
CA SER A 7 33.08 34.25 29.99
C SER A 7 33.23 33.09 29.02
N PHE A 8 34.46 32.71 28.68
CA PHE A 8 34.71 31.59 27.80
C PHE A 8 34.27 30.24 28.42
N PHE A 9 34.58 30.03 29.70
CA PHE A 9 34.15 28.84 30.42
C PHE A 9 32.65 28.78 30.63
N ALA A 10 32.00 29.91 30.87
CA ALA A 10 30.52 29.96 30.98
C ALA A 10 29.85 29.59 29.66
N VAL A 11 30.32 30.11 28.53
CA VAL A 11 29.77 29.78 27.20
C VAL A 11 30.07 28.30 26.86
N ALA A 12 31.26 27.80 27.13
CA ALA A 12 31.59 26.38 26.91
C ALA A 12 30.72 25.43 27.75
N SER A 13 30.43 25.81 29.01
CA SER A 13 29.54 25.04 29.89
C SER A 13 28.10 25.02 29.38
N VAL A 14 27.55 26.13 28.90
CA VAL A 14 26.20 26.21 28.34
C VAL A 14 26.08 25.37 27.05
N VAL A 15 27.09 25.43 26.16
CA VAL A 15 27.12 24.62 24.95
C VAL A 15 27.21 23.13 25.28
N LEU A 16 28.03 22.74 26.26
CA LEU A 16 28.15 21.35 26.69
C LEU A 16 26.83 20.85 27.31
N THR A 17 26.13 21.68 28.09
CA THR A 17 24.83 21.33 28.68
C THR A 17 23.75 21.18 27.60
N MET A 18 23.77 21.99 26.55
CA MET A 18 22.86 21.83 25.40
C MET A 18 23.07 20.52 24.64
N PHE A 19 24.33 20.06 24.53
CA PHE A 19 24.64 18.77 23.91
C PHE A 19 24.15 17.57 24.73
N LEU A 20 24.09 17.68 26.04
CA LEU A 20 23.60 16.60 26.92
C LEU A 20 22.07 16.46 26.97
N LEU A 21 21.32 17.43 26.44
CA LEU A 21 19.86 17.43 26.38
C LEU A 21 19.30 16.85 25.07
N SER A 22 20.14 16.33 24.16
CA SER A 22 19.67 15.64 22.96
C SER A 22 19.02 14.30 23.32
N GLY A 23 17.69 14.33 23.50
CA GLY A 23 16.91 13.16 23.83
C GLY A 23 16.85 12.14 22.69
N CYS A 24 17.02 10.86 23.01
CA CYS A 24 16.79 9.75 22.08
C CYS A 24 15.29 9.56 21.86
N THR A 25 14.83 9.73 20.62
CA THR A 25 13.47 9.36 20.25
C THR A 25 13.41 7.88 19.88
N THR A 26 12.68 7.09 20.64
CA THR A 26 12.44 5.68 20.35
C THR A 26 11.12 5.56 19.58
N THR A 27 11.20 5.14 18.33
CA THR A 27 10.01 4.87 17.51
C THR A 27 9.62 3.40 17.71
N LYS A 28 8.41 3.14 18.22
CA LYS A 28 7.85 1.79 18.23
C LYS A 28 7.40 1.43 16.81
N LYS A 29 7.96 0.37 16.26
CA LYS A 29 7.48 -0.25 15.02
C LYS A 29 6.63 -1.45 15.38
N THR A 30 5.52 -1.64 14.66
CA THR A 30 4.74 -2.87 14.75
C THR A 30 5.59 -4.00 14.14
N ASP A 31 5.75 -5.08 14.87
CA ASP A 31 6.62 -6.21 14.47
C ASP A 31 5.85 -7.13 13.53
N THR A 32 5.56 -6.63 12.34
CA THR A 32 5.04 -7.44 11.22
C THR A 32 6.20 -7.97 10.42
N SER A 33 6.02 -9.09 9.71
CA SER A 33 7.03 -9.67 8.81
C SER A 33 7.54 -8.68 7.74
N ARG A 34 6.81 -7.60 7.53
CA ARG A 34 7.14 -6.48 6.63
C ARG A 34 6.84 -5.15 7.25
N THR A 35 7.66 -4.16 6.96
CA THR A 35 7.43 -2.78 7.37
C THR A 35 6.28 -2.16 6.59
N ALA A 36 5.64 -1.13 7.16
CA ALA A 36 4.62 -0.37 6.46
C ALA A 36 5.15 0.27 5.16
N THR A 37 6.43 0.68 5.12
CA THR A 37 7.06 1.21 3.91
C THR A 37 7.14 0.15 2.81
N GLU A 38 7.53 -1.08 3.14
CA GLU A 38 7.57 -2.19 2.17
C GLU A 38 6.19 -2.53 1.63
N GLN A 39 5.16 -2.54 2.47
CA GLN A 39 3.78 -2.77 2.02
C GLN A 39 3.30 -1.66 1.09
N LEU A 40 3.60 -0.39 1.41
CA LEU A 40 3.26 0.75 0.56
C LEU A 40 4.03 0.72 -0.77
N LEU A 41 5.30 0.30 -0.77
CA LEU A 41 6.08 0.14 -1.98
C LEU A 41 5.43 -0.86 -2.93
N LEU A 42 5.09 -2.06 -2.43
CA LEU A 42 4.47 -3.10 -3.24
C LEU A 42 3.11 -2.70 -3.79
N SER A 43 2.24 -2.16 -2.95
CA SER A 43 0.91 -1.73 -3.37
C SER A 43 0.99 -0.60 -4.40
N THR A 44 1.87 0.40 -4.18
CA THR A 44 2.06 1.50 -5.12
C THR A 44 2.61 1.02 -6.48
N ALA A 45 3.54 0.07 -6.47
CA ALA A 45 4.05 -0.51 -7.71
C ALA A 45 2.96 -1.26 -8.48
N ALA A 46 2.12 -2.04 -7.79
CA ALA A 46 0.98 -2.74 -8.40
C ALA A 46 -0.06 -1.77 -8.98
N ASP A 47 -0.41 -0.71 -8.23
CA ASP A 47 -1.33 0.32 -8.68
C ASP A 47 -0.83 1.01 -9.94
N ARG A 48 0.46 1.33 -10.02
CA ARG A 48 1.11 1.92 -11.21
C ARG A 48 1.12 0.98 -12.40
N ALA A 49 1.36 -0.31 -12.19
CA ALA A 49 1.30 -1.30 -13.24
C ALA A 49 -0.09 -1.32 -13.91
N LEU A 50 -1.14 -1.33 -13.10
CA LEU A 50 -2.51 -1.39 -13.59
C LEU A 50 -2.99 -0.10 -14.28
N GLN A 51 -2.38 1.05 -14.01
CA GLN A 51 -2.73 2.31 -14.69
C GLN A 51 -2.47 2.26 -16.20
N SER A 52 -1.55 1.43 -16.66
CA SER A 52 -1.26 1.26 -18.09
C SER A 52 -2.23 0.31 -18.81
N ALA A 53 -3.10 -0.39 -18.08
CA ALA A 53 -4.05 -1.35 -18.64
C ALA A 53 -5.23 -0.64 -19.31
N ASN A 54 -5.51 -0.98 -20.56
CA ASN A 54 -6.71 -0.50 -21.26
C ASN A 54 -7.90 -1.41 -20.95
N LEU A 55 -8.67 -1.06 -19.93
CA LEU A 55 -9.79 -1.87 -19.45
C LEU A 55 -11.17 -1.39 -19.96
N TRP A 56 -11.25 -0.28 -20.69
CA TRP A 56 -12.50 0.25 -21.24
C TRP A 56 -13.19 -0.69 -22.22
N LEU A 57 -12.43 -1.62 -22.78
CA LEU A 57 -12.96 -2.68 -23.66
C LEU A 57 -14.02 -3.56 -22.96
N PHE A 58 -14.00 -3.61 -21.65
CA PHE A 58 -14.90 -4.43 -20.84
C PHE A 58 -16.14 -3.68 -20.33
N ALA A 59 -16.30 -2.41 -20.70
CA ALA A 59 -17.46 -1.62 -20.28
C ALA A 59 -18.79 -2.29 -20.71
N ASN A 60 -19.73 -2.35 -19.76
CA ASN A 60 -21.03 -2.99 -19.93
C ASN A 60 -20.99 -4.50 -20.29
N ARG A 61 -19.88 -5.18 -19.99
CA ARG A 61 -19.74 -6.63 -20.19
C ARG A 61 -19.70 -7.34 -18.83
N LYS A 62 -20.28 -8.54 -18.80
CA LYS A 62 -20.20 -9.43 -17.63
C LYS A 62 -18.86 -10.13 -17.60
N VAL A 63 -18.07 -9.83 -16.58
CA VAL A 63 -16.67 -10.24 -16.48
C VAL A 63 -16.45 -11.05 -15.20
N PHE A 64 -15.82 -12.20 -15.34
CA PHE A 64 -15.27 -12.97 -14.23
C PHE A 64 -13.75 -12.83 -14.20
N LEU A 65 -13.19 -12.49 -13.04
CA LEU A 65 -11.75 -12.43 -12.84
C LEU A 65 -11.25 -13.76 -12.28
N ASP A 66 -10.49 -14.49 -13.09
CA ASP A 66 -9.76 -15.68 -12.67
C ASP A 66 -8.38 -15.30 -12.17
N ALA A 67 -8.12 -15.55 -10.90
CA ALA A 67 -6.85 -15.28 -10.25
C ALA A 67 -6.05 -16.56 -9.93
N ALA A 68 -6.37 -17.69 -10.54
CA ALA A 68 -5.71 -18.97 -10.26
C ALA A 68 -4.19 -18.93 -10.52
N TYR A 69 -3.75 -18.10 -11.46
CA TYR A 69 -2.33 -17.93 -11.83
C TYR A 69 -1.69 -16.70 -11.17
N PHE A 70 -2.40 -16.07 -10.22
CA PHE A 70 -1.88 -14.92 -9.50
C PHE A 70 -1.35 -15.36 -8.14
N ASP A 71 -0.11 -15.80 -8.12
CA ASP A 71 0.57 -16.21 -6.88
C ASP A 71 1.66 -15.18 -6.52
N SER A 72 1.38 -14.40 -5.49
CA SER A 72 2.32 -13.42 -4.95
C SER A 72 1.96 -13.07 -3.51
N TYR A 73 2.89 -12.45 -2.81
CA TYR A 73 2.76 -12.16 -1.38
C TYR A 73 1.52 -11.31 -1.04
N ASP A 74 1.27 -10.24 -1.80
CA ASP A 74 0.14 -9.33 -1.59
C ASP A 74 -0.97 -9.54 -2.64
N SER A 75 -1.14 -10.80 -3.08
CA SER A 75 -2.10 -11.19 -4.12
C SER A 75 -3.50 -10.66 -3.86
N LYS A 76 -3.98 -10.72 -2.61
CA LYS A 76 -5.34 -10.26 -2.26
C LYS A 76 -5.55 -8.77 -2.53
N TYR A 77 -4.56 -7.94 -2.21
CA TYR A 77 -4.62 -6.52 -2.50
C TYR A 77 -4.66 -6.27 -4.01
N VAL A 78 -3.74 -6.88 -4.75
CA VAL A 78 -3.62 -6.66 -6.20
C VAL A 78 -4.86 -7.18 -6.95
N ILE A 79 -5.38 -8.35 -6.57
CA ILE A 79 -6.64 -8.87 -7.12
C ILE A 79 -7.79 -7.89 -6.85
N GLY A 80 -7.86 -7.34 -5.64
CA GLY A 80 -8.83 -6.30 -5.29
C GLY A 80 -8.68 -5.05 -6.16
N THR A 81 -7.45 -4.60 -6.40
CA THR A 81 -7.16 -3.44 -7.27
C THR A 81 -7.53 -3.72 -8.73
N ILE A 82 -7.29 -4.93 -9.25
CA ILE A 82 -7.74 -5.32 -10.60
C ILE A 82 -9.27 -5.27 -10.70
N ARG A 83 -9.98 -5.84 -9.71
CA ARG A 83 -11.45 -5.80 -9.68
C ARG A 83 -11.99 -4.36 -9.64
N ASP A 84 -11.37 -3.52 -8.83
CA ASP A 84 -11.72 -2.11 -8.75
C ASP A 84 -11.46 -1.37 -10.08
N ALA A 85 -10.31 -1.60 -10.72
CA ALA A 85 -9.98 -1.01 -12.01
C ALA A 85 -10.97 -1.44 -13.12
N LEU A 86 -11.36 -2.72 -13.16
CA LEU A 86 -12.38 -3.23 -14.07
C LEU A 86 -13.75 -2.60 -13.81
N SER A 87 -14.14 -2.51 -12.53
CA SER A 87 -15.42 -1.88 -12.16
C SER A 87 -15.47 -0.41 -12.53
N ARG A 88 -14.38 0.33 -12.31
CA ARG A 88 -14.26 1.74 -12.75
C ARG A 88 -14.28 1.89 -14.26
N ALA A 89 -13.78 0.92 -14.99
CA ALA A 89 -13.89 0.88 -16.47
C ALA A 89 -15.32 0.54 -16.95
N GLY A 90 -16.27 0.29 -16.04
CA GLY A 90 -17.67 -0.01 -16.35
C GLY A 90 -17.96 -1.50 -16.60
N ALA A 91 -17.05 -2.40 -16.24
CA ALA A 91 -17.32 -3.84 -16.32
C ALA A 91 -18.28 -4.27 -15.20
N MET A 92 -19.19 -5.19 -15.53
CA MET A 92 -20.08 -5.83 -14.55
C MET A 92 -19.37 -7.07 -14.00
N MET A 93 -18.91 -6.97 -12.74
CA MET A 93 -18.17 -8.06 -12.11
C MET A 93 -19.09 -9.19 -11.66
N GLU A 94 -18.80 -10.40 -12.15
CA GLU A 94 -19.50 -11.62 -11.76
C GLU A 94 -18.65 -12.46 -10.79
N ASP A 95 -19.31 -13.15 -9.86
CA ASP A 95 -18.63 -14.00 -8.87
C ASP A 95 -18.33 -15.40 -9.39
N SER A 96 -18.91 -15.77 -10.52
CA SER A 96 -18.74 -17.09 -11.14
C SER A 96 -18.48 -16.97 -12.63
N ALA A 97 -17.57 -17.78 -13.14
CA ALA A 97 -17.28 -17.89 -14.57
C ALA A 97 -18.53 -18.30 -15.38
N SER A 98 -19.43 -19.09 -14.80
CA SER A 98 -20.66 -19.54 -15.47
C SER A 98 -21.61 -18.42 -15.85
N ASN A 99 -21.61 -17.32 -15.10
CA ASN A 99 -22.49 -16.18 -15.28
C ASN A 99 -21.88 -15.05 -16.10
N SER A 100 -20.59 -15.17 -16.45
CA SER A 100 -19.87 -14.15 -17.21
C SER A 100 -19.93 -14.38 -18.71
N ASP A 101 -19.73 -13.34 -19.48
CA ASP A 101 -19.50 -13.38 -20.93
C ASP A 101 -18.01 -13.51 -21.24
N ILE A 102 -17.19 -12.88 -20.43
CA ILE A 102 -15.73 -12.78 -20.57
C ILE A 102 -15.06 -13.29 -19.30
N ILE A 103 -14.02 -14.09 -19.47
CA ILE A 103 -13.14 -14.51 -18.39
C ILE A 103 -11.81 -13.74 -18.57
N ILE A 104 -11.37 -13.09 -17.51
CA ILE A 104 -10.06 -12.41 -17.45
C ILE A 104 -9.16 -13.19 -16.52
N GLU A 105 -8.13 -13.79 -17.05
CA GLU A 105 -7.06 -14.42 -16.27
C GLU A 105 -6.02 -13.38 -15.86
N ALA A 106 -5.77 -13.25 -14.56
CA ALA A 106 -4.71 -12.42 -14.03
C ALA A 106 -3.49 -13.30 -13.69
N ARG A 107 -2.30 -12.82 -14.08
CA ARG A 107 -1.03 -13.50 -13.80
C ARG A 107 -0.05 -12.54 -13.15
N SER A 108 0.66 -13.00 -12.12
CA SER A 108 1.80 -12.29 -11.53
C SER A 108 3.11 -12.78 -12.14
N GLY A 109 3.95 -11.86 -12.61
CA GLY A 109 5.31 -12.16 -13.05
C GLY A 109 6.34 -11.84 -11.98
N ALA A 110 6.17 -10.71 -11.30
CA ALA A 110 6.97 -10.29 -10.16
C ALA A 110 6.14 -9.37 -9.27
N LEU A 111 6.29 -9.51 -7.97
CA LEU A 111 5.82 -8.55 -6.96
C LEU A 111 6.79 -8.64 -5.78
N ALA A 112 7.88 -7.89 -5.85
CA ALA A 112 9.01 -8.01 -4.94
C ALA A 112 9.64 -6.65 -4.63
N ILE A 113 10.43 -6.63 -3.57
CA ILE A 113 11.23 -5.47 -3.15
C ILE A 113 12.69 -5.85 -3.18
N ASP A 114 13.48 -5.07 -3.88
CA ASP A 114 14.93 -5.09 -3.84
C ASP A 114 15.41 -4.04 -2.85
N SER A 115 16.25 -4.46 -1.90
CA SER A 115 16.84 -3.59 -0.90
C SER A 115 18.35 -3.58 -1.04
N SER A 116 18.96 -2.41 -0.98
CA SER A 116 20.41 -2.25 -0.95
C SER A 116 20.82 -1.20 0.04
N ASP A 117 21.81 -1.55 0.87
CA ASP A 117 22.37 -0.69 1.90
C ASP A 117 23.84 -0.38 1.57
N THR A 118 24.20 0.88 1.66
CA THR A 118 25.58 1.33 1.52
C THR A 118 26.00 2.03 2.79
N LEU A 119 27.04 1.52 3.42
CA LEU A 119 27.61 2.09 4.64
C LEU A 119 29.07 2.52 4.40
N PHE A 120 29.37 3.75 4.70
CA PHE A 120 30.74 4.23 4.86
C PHE A 120 30.96 4.61 6.32
N GLY A 121 31.71 3.78 7.05
CA GLY A 121 31.88 3.90 8.48
C GLY A 121 32.29 2.58 9.12
N ILE A 122 31.99 2.43 10.41
CA ILE A 122 32.22 1.21 11.17
C ILE A 122 30.88 0.50 11.32
N PRO A 123 30.71 -0.73 10.75
CA PRO A 123 29.49 -1.49 10.95
C PRO A 123 29.33 -1.94 12.40
N ALA A 124 28.12 -2.17 12.84
CA ALA A 124 27.87 -2.75 14.15
C ALA A 124 28.45 -4.16 14.20
N PHE A 125 29.19 -4.49 15.27
CA PHE A 125 29.74 -5.82 15.48
C PHE A 125 29.82 -6.18 16.96
N ALA A 126 29.85 -7.46 17.26
CA ALA A 126 30.06 -7.98 18.60
C ALA A 126 31.54 -8.37 18.76
N ALA A 127 32.24 -7.69 19.67
CA ALA A 127 33.61 -8.04 20.03
C ALA A 127 33.63 -9.04 21.19
N PRO A 128 34.23 -10.22 21.04
CA PRO A 128 34.35 -11.16 22.15
C PRO A 128 35.32 -10.60 23.20
N VAL A 129 34.86 -10.52 24.45
CA VAL A 129 35.70 -10.07 25.58
C VAL A 129 35.95 -11.27 26.49
N PRO A 130 37.19 -11.69 26.69
CA PRO A 130 37.54 -12.77 27.61
C PRO A 130 36.97 -12.51 29.00
N LEU A 131 36.27 -13.52 29.58
CA LEU A 131 35.65 -13.50 30.90
C LEU A 131 34.38 -12.60 31.05
N ALA A 132 34.10 -11.72 30.08
CA ALA A 132 32.98 -10.77 30.16
C ALA A 132 31.88 -11.03 29.08
N GLY A 133 32.06 -12.01 28.19
CA GLY A 133 31.09 -12.30 27.13
C GLY A 133 31.35 -11.52 25.85
N SER A 134 30.33 -10.84 25.30
CA SER A 134 30.44 -10.05 24.07
C SER A 134 30.10 -8.58 24.31
N LEU A 135 30.96 -7.69 23.85
CA LEU A 135 30.72 -6.25 23.82
C LEU A 135 30.09 -5.89 22.46
N GLN A 136 28.88 -5.31 22.50
CA GLN A 136 28.21 -4.81 21.28
C GLN A 136 28.75 -3.41 20.95
N ILE A 137 29.45 -3.31 19.82
CA ILE A 137 29.90 -2.02 19.28
C ILE A 137 28.85 -1.51 18.29
N PRO A 138 28.23 -0.34 18.55
CA PRO A 138 27.22 0.22 17.68
C PRO A 138 27.80 0.66 16.34
N GLU A 139 26.93 0.72 15.30
CA GLU A 139 27.28 1.28 13.99
C GLU A 139 27.65 2.75 14.10
N VAL A 140 28.79 3.13 13.55
CA VAL A 140 29.23 4.51 13.39
C VAL A 140 29.29 4.84 11.91
N ALA A 141 28.24 5.46 11.40
CA ALA A 141 28.10 5.79 9.99
C ALA A 141 28.50 7.26 9.73
N PHE A 142 29.50 7.49 8.90
CA PHE A 142 29.77 8.81 8.31
C PHE A 142 28.80 9.07 7.15
N TYR A 143 28.52 8.03 6.35
CA TYR A 143 27.53 8.05 5.31
C TYR A 143 26.78 6.72 5.29
N LYS A 144 25.45 6.77 5.20
CA LYS A 144 24.59 5.60 5.03
C LYS A 144 23.50 5.90 4.00
N ALA A 145 23.35 5.02 3.05
CA ALA A 145 22.27 5.07 2.07
C ALA A 145 21.52 3.74 2.07
N GLU A 146 20.24 3.80 2.42
CA GLU A 146 19.30 2.68 2.34
C GLU A 146 18.40 2.93 1.12
N ARG A 147 18.31 1.97 0.22
CA ARG A 147 17.50 2.06 -1.00
C ARG A 147 16.60 0.86 -1.06
N GLN A 148 15.31 1.11 -1.24
CA GLN A 148 14.29 0.09 -1.46
C GLN A 148 13.57 0.41 -2.77
N GLN A 149 13.46 -0.58 -3.63
CA GLN A 149 12.75 -0.49 -4.89
C GLN A 149 11.78 -1.66 -5.00
N SER A 150 10.52 -1.38 -5.24
CA SER A 150 9.52 -2.41 -5.54
C SER A 150 9.28 -2.49 -7.04
N ILE A 151 9.10 -3.71 -7.51
CA ILE A 151 8.77 -4.02 -8.89
C ILE A 151 7.51 -4.88 -8.89
N ALA A 152 6.50 -4.43 -9.65
CA ALA A 152 5.31 -5.20 -9.94
C ALA A 152 5.26 -5.50 -11.44
N LYS A 153 5.08 -6.76 -11.81
CA LYS A 153 4.85 -7.21 -13.17
C LYS A 153 3.59 -8.06 -13.21
N ILE A 154 2.57 -7.57 -13.91
CA ILE A 154 1.25 -8.17 -13.98
C ILE A 154 0.90 -8.38 -15.45
N ALA A 155 0.12 -9.38 -15.77
CA ALA A 155 -0.44 -9.57 -17.09
C ALA A 155 -1.90 -10.02 -16.98
N LEU A 156 -2.73 -9.48 -17.89
CA LEU A 156 -4.14 -9.81 -18.02
C LEU A 156 -4.39 -10.42 -19.39
N LEU A 157 -5.10 -11.54 -19.40
CA LEU A 157 -5.55 -12.21 -20.62
C LEU A 157 -7.06 -12.38 -20.56
N ALA A 158 -7.78 -11.91 -21.57
CA ALA A 158 -9.22 -12.04 -21.63
C ALA A 158 -9.67 -12.87 -22.83
N PHE A 159 -10.64 -13.74 -22.62
CA PHE A 159 -11.24 -14.56 -23.65
C PHE A 159 -12.76 -14.73 -23.44
N ALA A 160 -13.47 -14.99 -24.53
CA ALA A 160 -14.89 -15.28 -24.48
C ALA A 160 -15.15 -16.59 -23.75
N ARG A 161 -16.07 -16.63 -22.80
CA ARG A 161 -16.35 -17.83 -22.00
C ARG A 161 -16.77 -19.04 -22.86
N GLY A 162 -17.62 -18.84 -23.86
CA GLY A 162 -18.18 -19.93 -24.66
C GLY A 162 -17.20 -20.48 -25.69
N SER A 163 -16.68 -19.62 -26.55
CA SER A 163 -15.78 -20.00 -27.67
C SER A 163 -14.31 -20.12 -27.27
N ARG A 164 -13.90 -19.60 -26.11
CA ARG A 164 -12.49 -19.46 -25.72
C ARG A 164 -11.68 -18.57 -26.66
N GLU A 165 -12.36 -17.79 -27.48
CA GLU A 165 -11.74 -16.84 -28.41
C GLU A 165 -11.01 -15.75 -27.61
N HIS A 166 -9.79 -15.44 -28.05
CA HIS A 166 -8.99 -14.38 -27.47
C HIS A 166 -9.61 -13.02 -27.75
N ILE A 167 -9.83 -12.23 -26.70
CA ILE A 167 -10.41 -10.87 -26.80
C ILE A 167 -9.33 -9.81 -26.55
N TYR A 168 -8.51 -10.01 -25.51
CA TYR A 168 -7.56 -8.99 -25.09
C TYR A 168 -6.35 -9.62 -24.40
N SER A 169 -5.19 -9.03 -24.63
CA SER A 169 -3.99 -9.27 -23.85
C SER A 169 -3.35 -7.93 -23.50
N SER A 170 -3.12 -7.70 -22.21
CA SER A 170 -2.44 -6.48 -21.77
C SER A 170 -0.95 -6.46 -22.11
N GLY A 171 -0.38 -7.61 -22.43
CA GLY A 171 1.06 -7.79 -22.37
C GLY A 171 1.57 -7.69 -20.92
N SER A 172 2.80 -7.25 -20.74
CA SER A 172 3.37 -6.97 -19.42
C SER A 172 2.97 -5.56 -18.97
N LEU A 173 2.31 -5.49 -17.84
CA LEU A 173 2.01 -4.26 -17.11
C LEU A 173 3.06 -4.12 -16.02
N ASP A 174 3.97 -3.18 -16.18
CA ASP A 174 5.10 -3.01 -15.27
C ASP A 174 4.92 -1.73 -14.44
N GLY A 175 5.14 -1.85 -13.13
CA GLY A 175 5.09 -0.74 -12.20
C GLY A 175 6.24 -0.78 -11.22
N GLN A 176 6.72 0.38 -10.81
CA GLN A 176 7.82 0.52 -9.86
C GLN A 176 7.53 1.59 -8.84
N SER A 177 8.10 1.43 -7.64
CA SER A 177 8.12 2.45 -6.61
C SER A 177 9.45 2.43 -5.88
N ASN A 178 9.86 3.58 -5.32
CA ASN A 178 11.18 3.75 -4.73
C ASN A 178 11.09 4.49 -3.39
N ASP A 179 11.87 4.02 -2.41
CA ASP A 179 12.16 4.74 -1.18
C ASP A 179 13.67 4.76 -0.96
N ARG A 180 14.23 5.94 -0.79
CA ARG A 180 15.67 6.13 -0.63
C ARG A 180 15.92 7.02 0.57
N ARG A 181 16.65 6.51 1.55
CA ARG A 181 17.02 7.19 2.79
C ARG A 181 18.51 7.41 2.82
N TYR A 182 18.88 8.63 3.07
CA TYR A 182 20.29 9.03 3.14
C TYR A 182 20.58 9.64 4.50
N ARG A 183 21.74 9.33 5.01
CA ARG A 183 22.30 9.94 6.22
C ARG A 183 23.76 10.30 5.96
N PHE A 184 24.11 11.53 6.22
CA PHE A 184 25.49 12.01 6.19
C PHE A 184 25.78 12.72 7.50
N LEU A 185 26.65 12.15 8.33
CA LEU A 185 26.93 12.59 9.69
C LEU A 185 25.62 12.79 10.49
N PHE A 186 25.23 14.03 10.73
CA PHE A 186 24.06 14.40 11.53
C PHE A 186 22.84 14.80 10.67
N VAL A 187 23.01 14.85 9.35
CA VAL A 187 21.97 15.25 8.42
C VAL A 187 21.35 14.01 7.78
N ALA A 188 20.03 13.90 7.85
CA ALA A 188 19.28 12.83 7.19
C ALA A 188 18.21 13.42 6.26
N TRP A 189 18.05 12.81 5.09
CA TRP A 189 16.97 13.16 4.16
C TRP A 189 16.42 11.92 3.48
N ILE A 190 15.18 12.03 3.04
CA ILE A 190 14.44 10.94 2.37
C ILE A 190 14.04 11.43 0.97
N ARG A 191 14.18 10.54 -0.01
CA ARG A 191 13.62 10.69 -1.35
C ARG A 191 12.74 9.49 -1.62
N THR A 192 11.44 9.72 -1.66
CA THR A 192 10.46 8.68 -1.90
C THR A 192 9.48 9.14 -2.97
N ASP A 193 8.98 8.19 -3.75
CA ASP A 193 7.89 8.40 -4.70
C ASP A 193 6.56 7.80 -4.19
N LEU A 194 6.57 7.33 -2.94
CA LEU A 194 5.36 6.86 -2.28
C LEU A 194 4.37 8.01 -2.05
N PRO A 195 3.06 7.72 -2.08
CA PRO A 195 2.07 8.69 -1.63
C PRO A 195 2.46 9.13 -0.22
N GLU A 196 2.71 10.43 -0.09
CA GLU A 196 3.15 11.00 1.18
C GLU A 196 2.14 10.63 2.27
N LYS A 197 2.61 10.10 3.39
CA LYS A 197 1.75 9.86 4.57
C LYS A 197 1.02 11.15 4.88
N GLN A 198 -0.26 11.20 4.62
CA GLN A 198 -1.08 12.37 4.90
C GLN A 198 -1.01 12.67 6.39
N THR A 199 -0.31 13.74 6.74
CA THR A 199 -0.62 14.49 7.94
C THR A 199 -2.00 15.07 7.67
N SER A 200 -2.97 14.69 8.47
CA SER A 200 -4.41 14.71 8.22
C SER A 200 -5.07 16.07 7.90
N GLU A 201 -4.30 17.12 7.62
CA GLU A 201 -4.85 18.47 7.49
C GLU A 201 -4.67 19.16 6.12
N LYS A 202 -3.90 18.59 5.19
CA LYS A 202 -3.58 19.33 3.95
C LYS A 202 -3.80 18.57 2.64
N LYS A 203 -4.43 17.41 2.64
CA LYS A 203 -4.48 16.54 1.45
C LYS A 203 -5.84 16.02 1.01
N MET A 204 -6.92 16.68 1.38
CA MET A 204 -8.17 16.41 0.69
C MET A 204 -8.12 16.85 -0.79
N ASP A 205 -7.29 17.84 -1.11
CA ASP A 205 -7.15 18.37 -2.48
C ASP A 205 -6.34 17.47 -3.43
N HIS A 206 -5.48 16.59 -2.93
CA HIS A 206 -4.61 15.77 -3.79
C HIS A 206 -5.25 14.46 -4.24
N TYR A 207 -6.22 13.93 -3.52
CA TYR A 207 -7.02 12.80 -3.98
C TYR A 207 -7.92 13.16 -5.16
N GLN A 208 -8.30 14.43 -5.27
CA GLN A 208 -9.13 14.91 -6.36
C GLN A 208 -8.41 14.96 -7.71
N THR A 209 -7.07 15.01 -7.74
CA THR A 209 -6.31 15.05 -8.99
C THR A 209 -5.90 13.68 -9.53
N TRP A 210 -5.91 12.64 -8.70
CA TRP A 210 -5.57 11.26 -9.12
C TRP A 210 -6.77 10.45 -9.60
N PHE A 211 -7.95 10.83 -9.14
CA PHE A 211 -9.19 10.27 -9.65
C PHE A 211 -9.90 11.36 -10.43
N PRO A 212 -10.19 11.17 -11.74
CA PRO A 212 -11.11 12.06 -12.42
C PRO A 212 -12.35 12.11 -11.54
N GLN A 213 -12.64 13.29 -11.02
CA GLN A 213 -13.76 13.52 -10.13
C GLN A 213 -15.02 12.92 -10.74
N TYR A 214 -15.49 11.85 -10.12
CA TYR A 214 -16.93 11.69 -10.09
C TYR A 214 -17.43 12.78 -9.14
N ASP A 215 -17.81 13.89 -9.74
CA ASP A 215 -18.48 14.97 -9.03
C ASP A 215 -19.84 14.43 -8.61
N VAL A 216 -19.86 13.76 -7.46
CA VAL A 216 -21.10 13.20 -6.86
C VAL A 216 -22.12 14.34 -6.62
N LEU A 217 -21.64 15.59 -6.56
CA LEU A 217 -22.46 16.79 -6.38
C LEU A 217 -22.97 17.36 -7.73
N ASN A 218 -22.33 17.00 -8.85
CA ASN A 218 -22.71 17.38 -10.20
C ASN A 218 -23.18 16.19 -11.06
N MET A 219 -23.61 15.10 -10.45
CA MET A 219 -24.49 14.22 -11.19
C MET A 219 -25.66 15.08 -11.64
N PRO A 220 -25.86 15.25 -12.96
CA PRO A 220 -27.08 15.89 -13.41
C PRO A 220 -28.18 15.11 -12.71
N ALA A 221 -29.13 15.80 -12.11
CA ALA A 221 -30.32 15.20 -11.52
C ALA A 221 -31.12 14.51 -12.65
N THR A 222 -30.45 13.55 -13.28
CA THR A 222 -30.98 12.76 -14.38
C THR A 222 -31.65 11.58 -13.75
N ASN A 223 -32.93 11.81 -13.69
CA ASN A 223 -33.93 10.80 -13.49
C ASN A 223 -33.92 10.25 -12.06
N GLN A 224 -34.79 10.84 -11.29
CA GLN A 224 -35.53 10.06 -10.34
C GLN A 224 -35.58 8.64 -10.87
N ILE A 225 -34.79 7.77 -10.28
CA ILE A 225 -35.10 6.37 -10.27
C ILE A 225 -36.50 6.39 -9.64
N THR A 226 -37.50 6.35 -10.47
CA THR A 226 -38.84 6.01 -10.01
C THR A 226 -38.69 4.64 -9.39
N THR A 227 -38.45 4.62 -8.10
CA THR A 227 -38.45 3.43 -7.28
C THR A 227 -39.88 2.93 -7.24
N ASN A 228 -40.30 2.25 -8.32
CA ASN A 228 -41.29 1.22 -8.24
C ASN A 228 -40.66 -0.06 -7.64
N ALA A 229 -39.72 0.09 -6.72
CA ALA A 229 -39.38 -0.97 -5.83
C ALA A 229 -40.57 -1.15 -4.89
N PRO A 230 -41.23 -2.34 -4.86
CA PRO A 230 -42.28 -2.58 -3.91
C PRO A 230 -41.70 -2.33 -2.52
N VAL A 231 -42.35 -1.40 -1.80
CA VAL A 231 -42.05 -1.14 -0.39
C VAL A 231 -42.12 -2.50 0.30
N MET A 232 -40.97 -3.01 0.73
CA MET A 232 -40.94 -4.18 1.60
C MET A 232 -41.74 -3.81 2.84
N ALA A 233 -42.89 -4.47 2.99
CA ALA A 233 -43.72 -4.36 4.18
C ALA A 233 -42.85 -4.69 5.40
N PRO A 234 -43.02 -3.98 6.54
CA PRO A 234 -42.28 -4.26 7.75
C PRO A 234 -42.54 -5.72 8.15
N ILE A 235 -41.45 -6.43 8.43
CA ILE A 235 -41.54 -7.81 8.95
C ILE A 235 -42.29 -7.73 10.28
N ASN A 236 -43.52 -8.21 10.24
CA ASN A 236 -44.38 -8.31 11.42
C ASN A 236 -43.85 -9.47 12.27
N THR A 237 -43.03 -9.16 13.32
CA THR A 237 -42.64 -10.10 14.34
C THR A 237 -43.88 -10.40 15.22
N SER A 238 -44.82 -11.16 14.68
CA SER A 238 -45.88 -11.77 15.47
C SER A 238 -45.31 -12.99 16.20
N THR A 239 -45.04 -12.83 17.46
CA THR A 239 -44.90 -13.89 18.44
C THR A 239 -46.14 -14.73 18.46
N ASN A 240 -46.14 -15.90 17.83
CA ASN A 240 -47.19 -16.88 18.00
C ASN A 240 -46.66 -18.13 18.68
N GLY A 241 -47.05 -18.23 19.96
CA GLY A 241 -47.53 -19.36 20.70
C GLY A 241 -46.85 -20.71 20.50
N MET A 242 -45.96 -21.07 21.44
CA MET A 242 -45.66 -22.45 21.76
C MET A 242 -46.96 -23.16 22.19
N ARG A 243 -47.34 -24.20 21.48
CA ARG A 243 -48.25 -25.25 22.01
C ARG A 243 -47.41 -26.33 22.65
N PRO A 244 -47.79 -26.85 23.83
CA PRO A 244 -47.11 -28.00 24.42
C PRO A 244 -47.43 -29.28 23.65
N VAL A 245 -46.40 -30.07 23.45
CA VAL A 245 -46.51 -31.45 22.92
C VAL A 245 -46.87 -32.33 24.07
N GLU A 246 -48.09 -32.92 24.02
CA GLU A 246 -48.47 -34.06 24.85
C GLU A 246 -47.81 -35.30 24.26
N THR A 247 -47.12 -36.04 25.09
CA THR A 247 -46.66 -37.40 24.84
C THR A 247 -47.65 -38.39 25.44
N PRO A 248 -47.98 -39.50 24.73
CA PRO A 248 -48.45 -40.72 25.38
C PRO A 248 -47.28 -41.59 25.86
#